data_5c10fd85b678dfb8d7e9a659b2de581b
#
_entry.id   5c10fd85b678dfb8d7e9a659b2de581b
#
_cell.length_a   1.000
_cell.length_b   1.000
_cell.length_c   1.000
_cell.angle_alpha   90.00
_cell.angle_beta   90.00
_cell.angle_gamma   90.00
#
_symmetry.space_group_name_H-M   'P 1'
#
loop_
_entity.id
_entity.type
_entity.pdbx_description
1 polymer ?
#
loop_
_entity_poly.entity_id
_entity_poly.type
_entity_poly.pdbx_seq_one_letter_code
_entity_poly.pdbx_strand_id
1 'polypeptide(L)'
;WDLDRSDGGVHILPPYVKEGDKGTWYKGTANAIYQNIGFIQLYDPDYVLILSGDHIYKMDYEVMLDYHKANNADVTIAAMPVPIEEASRFGILITDEANRITEFEEKPAVPRSNLASMGIYIFSWPVLRDALIHLKDEPGCDFGKHIIPYCHGKGDRIFAYEYNGYWKDVGTLGSYWEANMELIDIIPEFNLYEEYWKIYTKSDVIPPQY
;
A
#
# COMPACT_ATOMS: atom_id res chain seq x y z
N TRP A 1 -3.16 20.36 -2.89
CA TRP A 1 -1.76 19.91 -2.79
C TRP A 1 -0.89 21.14 -2.54
N ASP A 2 -0.04 21.07 -1.56
CA ASP A 2 0.84 22.18 -1.14
C ASP A 2 2.12 22.17 -2.00
N LEU A 3 2.00 22.63 -3.25
CA LEU A 3 3.09 22.60 -4.23
C LEU A 3 4.16 23.69 -4.01
N ASP A 4 3.87 24.66 -3.16
CA ASP A 4 4.72 25.82 -2.85
C ASP A 4 5.45 25.70 -1.49
N ARG A 5 5.41 24.53 -0.86
CA ARG A 5 6.25 24.26 0.30
C ARG A 5 7.72 24.12 -0.10
N SER A 6 8.57 24.84 0.61
CA SER A 6 10.03 24.72 0.48
C SER A 6 10.57 23.42 1.08
N ASP A 7 9.79 22.76 1.93
CA ASP A 7 10.16 21.58 2.69
C ASP A 7 8.96 20.62 2.76
N GLY A 8 9.11 19.40 2.29
CA GLY A 8 8.03 18.42 2.17
C GLY A 8 7.10 18.68 0.98
N GLY A 9 5.84 18.23 1.08
CA GLY A 9 4.81 18.37 0.04
C GLY A 9 4.65 17.14 -0.85
N VAL A 10 3.99 17.31 -2.00
CA VAL A 10 3.72 16.23 -2.95
C VAL A 10 4.60 16.37 -4.18
N HIS A 11 5.32 15.32 -4.51
CA HIS A 11 6.17 15.25 -5.70
C HIS A 11 5.63 14.19 -6.67
N ILE A 12 5.37 14.60 -7.90
CA ILE A 12 4.98 13.68 -8.96
C ILE A 12 6.27 13.22 -9.63
N LEU A 13 6.56 11.92 -9.54
CA LEU A 13 7.76 11.29 -10.07
C LEU A 13 7.40 10.41 -11.28
N PRO A 14 7.39 10.98 -12.51
CA PRO A 14 7.14 10.20 -13.72
C PRO A 14 8.33 9.30 -14.03
N PRO A 15 8.15 8.24 -14.85
CA PRO A 15 9.25 7.42 -15.33
C PRO A 15 10.31 8.27 -16.04
N TYR A 16 11.58 8.09 -15.68
CA TYR A 16 12.67 8.85 -16.29
C TYR A 16 13.04 8.31 -17.66
N VAL A 17 13.18 9.23 -18.62
CA VAL A 17 13.91 9.01 -19.87
C VAL A 17 15.33 9.53 -19.67
N LYS A 18 16.30 8.64 -19.47
CA LYS A 18 17.71 9.04 -19.54
C LYS A 18 18.06 9.38 -21.00
N GLU A 19 18.80 10.48 -21.20
CA GLU A 19 19.27 10.90 -22.51
C GLU A 19 20.07 9.75 -23.16
N GLY A 20 19.61 9.27 -24.33
CA GLY A 20 20.19 8.14 -25.03
C GLY A 20 19.60 6.76 -24.73
N ASP A 21 18.71 6.63 -23.78
CA ASP A 21 18.00 5.39 -23.49
C ASP A 21 16.54 5.49 -23.93
N LYS A 22 16.00 4.40 -24.49
CA LYS A 22 14.54 4.33 -24.74
C LYS A 22 13.87 4.32 -23.38
N GLY A 23 13.23 5.43 -23.01
CA GLY A 23 12.58 5.61 -21.70
C GLY A 23 11.83 4.35 -21.26
N THR A 24 12.21 3.81 -20.14
CA THR A 24 11.57 2.61 -19.59
C THR A 24 10.49 3.03 -18.63
N TRP A 25 9.24 2.73 -18.99
CA TRP A 25 8.12 2.82 -18.09
C TRP A 25 8.38 1.96 -16.83
N TYR A 26 7.74 2.31 -15.71
CA TYR A 26 7.78 1.49 -14.53
C TYR A 26 7.26 0.07 -14.85
N LYS A 27 8.07 -0.93 -14.52
CA LYS A 27 7.79 -2.34 -14.80
C LYS A 27 7.38 -3.09 -13.54
N GLY A 28 6.41 -2.58 -12.83
CA GLY A 28 5.95 -3.11 -11.56
C GLY A 28 6.02 -2.09 -10.42
N THR A 29 5.31 -2.36 -9.34
CA THR A 29 5.12 -1.45 -8.23
C THR A 29 6.43 -1.16 -7.49
N ALA A 30 7.25 -2.17 -7.24
CA ALA A 30 8.54 -2.01 -6.60
C ALA A 30 9.58 -1.34 -7.54
N ASN A 31 9.50 -1.58 -8.84
CA ASN A 31 10.36 -0.92 -9.82
C ASN A 31 10.13 0.59 -9.84
N ALA A 32 8.90 1.06 -9.64
CA ALA A 32 8.61 2.49 -9.54
C ALA A 32 9.34 3.14 -8.35
N ILE A 33 9.38 2.48 -7.21
CA ILE A 33 10.12 2.96 -6.03
C ILE A 33 11.63 2.87 -6.26
N TYR A 34 12.12 1.77 -6.86
CA TYR A 34 13.54 1.62 -7.18
C TYR A 34 14.09 2.74 -8.05
N GLN A 35 13.38 3.11 -9.12
CA GLN A 35 13.82 4.18 -10.01
C GLN A 35 13.91 5.54 -9.31
N ASN A 36 13.21 5.71 -8.19
CA ASN A 36 13.17 6.94 -7.40
C ASN A 36 13.95 6.86 -6.07
N ILE A 37 14.75 5.82 -5.88
CA ILE A 37 15.56 5.64 -4.64
C ILE A 37 16.41 6.88 -4.33
N GLY A 38 17.04 7.48 -5.33
CA GLY A 38 17.87 8.66 -5.16
C GLY A 38 17.09 9.87 -4.64
N PHE A 39 15.83 10.01 -5.05
CA PHE A 39 14.95 11.05 -4.55
C PHE A 39 14.56 10.81 -3.08
N ILE A 40 14.19 9.58 -2.73
CA ILE A 40 13.85 9.19 -1.36
C ILE A 40 15.06 9.42 -0.42
N GLN A 41 16.26 9.08 -0.87
CA GLN A 41 17.50 9.27 -0.10
C GLN A 41 17.82 10.73 0.26
N LEU A 42 17.30 11.70 -0.51
CA LEU A 42 17.49 13.12 -0.17
C LEU A 42 16.82 13.51 1.16
N TYR A 43 15.79 12.77 1.56
CA TYR A 43 15.06 13.00 2.81
C TYR A 43 15.60 12.18 3.98
N ASP A 44 16.51 11.23 3.74
CA ASP A 44 17.10 10.32 4.74
C ASP A 44 16.06 9.77 5.73
N PRO A 45 14.98 9.12 5.25
CA PRO A 45 13.89 8.68 6.12
C PRO A 45 14.30 7.45 6.92
N ASP A 46 13.80 7.32 8.15
CA ASP A 46 13.90 6.09 8.94
C ASP A 46 12.91 5.03 8.41
N TYR A 47 11.72 5.47 8.01
CA TYR A 47 10.61 4.63 7.58
C TYR A 47 10.01 5.13 6.28
N VAL A 48 9.50 4.20 5.47
CA VAL A 48 8.79 4.49 4.23
C VAL A 48 7.43 3.81 4.26
N LEU A 49 6.38 4.60 4.07
CA LEU A 49 5.01 4.12 3.91
C LEU A 49 4.71 3.95 2.42
N ILE A 50 4.32 2.76 2.02
CA ILE A 50 3.90 2.42 0.66
C ILE A 50 2.39 2.24 0.65
N LEU A 51 1.71 2.93 -0.26
CA LEU A 51 0.25 2.90 -0.40
C LEU A 51 -0.15 2.52 -1.83
N SER A 52 -1.27 1.80 -1.96
CA SER A 52 -1.95 1.63 -3.24
C SER A 52 -2.77 2.88 -3.59
N GLY A 53 -2.88 3.20 -4.87
CA GLY A 53 -3.56 4.41 -5.35
C GLY A 53 -5.06 4.22 -5.64
N ASP A 54 -5.57 3.00 -5.59
CA ASP A 54 -6.92 2.60 -6.00
C ASP A 54 -7.75 1.93 -4.88
N HIS A 55 -7.42 2.22 -3.63
CA HIS A 55 -8.13 1.70 -2.46
C HIS A 55 -8.92 2.79 -1.74
N ILE A 56 -10.09 2.45 -1.25
CA ILE A 56 -10.98 3.33 -0.46
C ILE A 56 -10.93 2.88 0.99
N TYR A 57 -10.40 3.72 1.88
CA TYR A 57 -10.31 3.47 3.32
C TYR A 57 -9.92 4.76 4.06
N LYS A 58 -10.01 4.74 5.39
CA LYS A 58 -9.42 5.75 6.28
C LYS A 58 -8.56 5.03 7.31
N MET A 59 -7.28 5.30 7.34
CA MET A 59 -6.35 4.71 8.29
C MET A 59 -5.46 5.79 8.92
N ASP A 60 -5.31 5.72 10.24
CA ASP A 60 -4.29 6.49 10.93
C ASP A 60 -2.94 5.75 10.81
N TYR A 61 -2.09 6.28 9.94
CA TYR A 61 -0.78 5.69 9.70
C TYR A 61 0.20 5.85 10.86
N GLU A 62 -0.03 6.83 11.77
CA GLU A 62 0.79 7.00 12.96
C GLU A 62 0.61 5.80 13.89
N VAL A 63 -0.62 5.33 14.09
CA VAL A 63 -0.92 4.13 14.88
C VAL A 63 -0.23 2.88 14.29
N MET A 64 -0.26 2.74 12.97
CA MET A 64 0.43 1.63 12.29
C MET A 64 1.97 1.76 12.42
N LEU A 65 2.51 2.98 12.37
CA LEU A 65 3.94 3.23 12.57
C LEU A 65 4.39 2.94 14.01
N ASP A 66 3.57 3.31 14.98
CA ASP A 66 3.84 3.00 16.39
C ASP A 66 3.83 1.50 16.65
N TYR A 67 2.90 0.77 16.02
CA TYR A 67 2.89 -0.70 16.04
C TYR A 67 4.18 -1.27 15.42
N HIS A 68 4.62 -0.74 14.27
CA HIS A 68 5.87 -1.12 13.62
C HIS A 68 7.06 -0.95 14.56
N LYS A 69 7.18 0.20 15.22
CA LYS A 69 8.24 0.51 16.18
C LYS A 69 8.18 -0.38 17.41
N ALA A 70 6.98 -0.58 17.99
CA ALA A 70 6.78 -1.38 19.20
C ALA A 70 7.22 -2.84 19.00
N ASN A 71 7.01 -3.39 17.80
CA ASN A 71 7.44 -4.75 17.45
C ASN A 71 8.88 -4.81 16.93
N ASN A 72 9.59 -3.68 16.87
CA ASN A 72 10.90 -3.58 16.19
C ASN A 72 10.85 -4.25 14.79
N ALA A 73 9.76 -4.04 14.06
CA ALA A 73 9.54 -4.65 12.76
C ALA A 73 10.51 -4.09 11.71
N ASP A 74 10.86 -4.92 10.75
CA ASP A 74 11.57 -4.50 9.54
C ASP A 74 10.56 -4.17 8.43
N VAL A 75 9.44 -4.90 8.43
CA VAL A 75 8.28 -4.68 7.55
C VAL A 75 7.00 -4.85 8.36
N THR A 76 6.04 -3.95 8.17
CA THR A 76 4.66 -4.12 8.66
C THR A 76 3.70 -4.06 7.50
N ILE A 77 2.80 -5.02 7.40
CA ILE A 77 1.80 -5.13 6.36
C ILE A 77 0.43 -4.91 6.99
N ALA A 78 -0.32 -3.90 6.51
CA ALA A 78 -1.70 -3.77 6.91
C ALA A 78 -2.53 -4.90 6.29
N ALA A 79 -3.35 -5.52 7.11
CA ALA A 79 -4.13 -6.69 6.75
C ALA A 79 -5.53 -6.65 7.35
N MET A 80 -6.46 -7.29 6.70
CA MET A 80 -7.81 -7.49 7.23
C MET A 80 -8.36 -8.85 6.82
N PRO A 81 -9.26 -9.44 7.62
CA PRO A 81 -9.96 -10.65 7.22
C PRO A 81 -10.94 -10.36 6.09
N VAL A 82 -10.92 -11.19 5.04
CA VAL A 82 -11.85 -11.13 3.91
C VAL A 82 -12.62 -12.46 3.82
N PRO A 83 -13.78 -12.50 3.11
CA PRO A 83 -14.43 -13.77 2.78
C PRO A 83 -13.44 -14.71 2.06
N ILE A 84 -13.42 -15.98 2.45
CA ILE A 84 -12.44 -16.95 1.92
C ILE A 84 -12.55 -17.12 0.40
N GLU A 85 -13.74 -16.92 -0.14
CA GLU A 85 -14.03 -16.98 -1.57
C GLU A 85 -13.33 -15.87 -2.36
N GLU A 86 -13.06 -14.74 -1.71
CA GLU A 86 -12.38 -13.59 -2.30
C GLU A 86 -10.87 -13.59 -2.04
N ALA A 87 -10.42 -14.38 -1.09
CA ALA A 87 -9.02 -14.37 -0.62
C ALA A 87 -8.01 -14.64 -1.74
N SER A 88 -8.37 -15.41 -2.78
CA SER A 88 -7.52 -15.68 -3.93
C SER A 88 -7.16 -14.44 -4.78
N ARG A 89 -7.82 -13.31 -4.54
CA ARG A 89 -7.54 -12.04 -5.25
C ARG A 89 -6.38 -11.27 -4.63
N PHE A 90 -6.02 -11.57 -3.40
CA PHE A 90 -5.09 -10.81 -2.56
C PHE A 90 -3.84 -11.62 -2.21
N GLY A 91 -2.82 -10.92 -1.73
CA GLY A 91 -1.73 -11.53 -0.97
C GLY A 91 -2.27 -12.02 0.37
N ILE A 92 -2.05 -13.28 0.71
CA ILE A 92 -2.57 -13.91 1.92
C ILE A 92 -1.46 -14.09 2.94
N LEU A 93 -1.78 -13.70 4.18
CA LEU A 93 -0.86 -13.74 5.31
C LEU A 93 -1.20 -14.93 6.21
N ILE A 94 -0.17 -15.65 6.64
CA ILE A 94 -0.24 -16.64 7.69
C ILE A 94 0.65 -16.14 8.82
N THR A 95 0.06 -15.98 10.01
CA THR A 95 0.71 -15.38 11.17
C THR A 95 0.77 -16.34 12.34
N ASP A 96 1.70 -16.10 13.24
CA ASP A 96 1.71 -16.68 14.57
C ASP A 96 0.82 -15.89 15.56
N GLU A 97 0.80 -16.30 16.83
CA GLU A 97 0.01 -15.68 17.91
C GLU A 97 0.44 -14.22 18.22
N ALA A 98 1.63 -13.82 17.79
CA ALA A 98 2.18 -12.47 17.94
C ALA A 98 1.97 -11.59 16.69
N ASN A 99 1.15 -12.05 15.74
CA ASN A 99 0.96 -11.40 14.43
C ASN A 99 2.23 -11.32 13.58
N ARG A 100 3.27 -12.10 13.89
CA ARG A 100 4.44 -12.22 13.02
C ARG A 100 4.06 -13.07 11.82
N ILE A 101 4.39 -12.58 10.63
CA ILE A 101 4.10 -13.29 9.39
C ILE A 101 5.10 -14.45 9.24
N THR A 102 4.57 -15.66 9.23
CA THR A 102 5.31 -16.91 9.04
C THR A 102 5.33 -17.34 7.59
N GLU A 103 4.29 -17.01 6.84
CA GLU A 103 4.21 -17.29 5.40
C GLU A 103 3.41 -16.18 4.68
N PHE A 104 3.76 -15.96 3.43
CA PHE A 104 3.07 -15.03 2.53
C PHE A 104 2.80 -15.73 1.19
N GLU A 105 1.56 -15.69 0.73
CA GLU A 105 1.13 -16.29 -0.53
C GLU A 105 0.50 -15.23 -1.43
N GLU A 106 1.14 -14.90 -2.54
CA GLU A 106 0.59 -13.93 -3.49
C GLU A 106 -0.47 -14.57 -4.38
N LYS A 107 -1.72 -14.17 -4.20
CA LYS A 107 -2.89 -14.60 -4.99
C LYS A 107 -2.97 -16.13 -5.16
N PRO A 108 -3.03 -16.88 -4.06
CA PRO A 108 -3.05 -18.33 -4.12
C PRO A 108 -4.36 -18.86 -4.73
N ALA A 109 -4.28 -19.91 -5.55
CA ALA A 109 -5.48 -20.54 -6.11
C ALA A 109 -6.38 -21.18 -5.03
N VAL A 110 -5.76 -21.66 -3.95
CA VAL A 110 -6.43 -22.20 -2.76
C VAL A 110 -5.83 -21.54 -1.53
N PRO A 111 -6.46 -20.46 -1.03
CA PRO A 111 -5.93 -19.74 0.14
C PRO A 111 -6.01 -20.56 1.41
N ARG A 112 -4.93 -20.55 2.20
CA ARG A 112 -4.85 -21.25 3.51
C ARG A 112 -5.26 -20.37 4.69
N SER A 113 -5.45 -19.08 4.47
CA SER A 113 -5.91 -18.11 5.45
C SER A 113 -6.82 -17.10 4.75
N ASN A 114 -7.62 -16.39 5.51
CA ASN A 114 -8.45 -15.31 5.02
C ASN A 114 -7.91 -13.92 5.39
N LEU A 115 -6.71 -13.85 5.98
CA LEU A 115 -6.06 -12.59 6.33
C LEU A 115 -5.38 -12.02 5.07
N ALA A 116 -6.02 -11.04 4.45
CA ALA A 116 -5.58 -10.44 3.21
C ALA A 116 -4.69 -9.22 3.44
N SER A 117 -3.61 -9.11 2.68
CA SER A 117 -2.81 -7.90 2.59
C SER A 117 -3.60 -6.80 1.90
N MET A 118 -3.66 -5.63 2.53
CA MET A 118 -4.30 -4.45 1.97
C MET A 118 -3.42 -3.70 0.95
N GLY A 119 -2.20 -4.18 0.65
CA GLY A 119 -1.27 -3.42 -0.21
C GLY A 119 -0.72 -2.15 0.44
N ILE A 120 -0.77 -2.08 1.76
CA ILE A 120 -0.27 -0.96 2.56
C ILE A 120 0.87 -1.49 3.41
N TYR A 121 2.06 -0.89 3.27
CA TYR A 121 3.26 -1.38 3.91
C TYR A 121 4.02 -0.26 4.62
N ILE A 122 4.56 -0.54 5.80
CA ILE A 122 5.62 0.27 6.41
C ILE A 122 6.90 -0.54 6.37
N PHE A 123 7.94 0.04 5.82
CA PHE A 123 9.29 -0.53 5.80
C PHE A 123 10.25 0.34 6.59
N SER A 124 11.14 -0.27 7.34
CA SER A 124 12.38 0.37 7.73
C SER A 124 13.20 0.66 6.46
N TRP A 125 13.62 1.92 6.26
CA TRP A 125 14.24 2.34 4.99
C TRP A 125 15.46 1.50 4.58
N PRO A 126 16.40 1.14 5.47
CA PRO A 126 17.53 0.31 5.08
C PRO A 126 17.12 -1.05 4.52
N VAL A 127 16.05 -1.66 5.05
CA VAL A 127 15.54 -2.96 4.60
C VAL A 127 14.92 -2.84 3.20
N LEU A 128 14.06 -1.84 2.99
CA LEU A 128 13.45 -1.61 1.68
C LEU A 128 14.51 -1.31 0.62
N ARG A 129 15.46 -0.42 0.95
CA ARG A 129 16.54 -0.04 0.01
C ARG A 129 17.37 -1.24 -0.41
N ASP A 130 17.75 -2.10 0.55
CA ASP A 130 18.52 -3.31 0.27
C ASP A 130 17.74 -4.25 -0.66
N ALA A 131 16.46 -4.51 -0.37
CA ALA A 131 15.61 -5.36 -1.20
C ALA A 131 15.46 -4.80 -2.63
N LEU A 132 15.22 -3.49 -2.76
CA LEU A 132 15.07 -2.84 -4.07
C LEU A 132 16.36 -2.91 -4.91
N ILE A 133 17.51 -2.72 -4.27
CA ILE A 133 18.82 -2.81 -4.96
C ILE A 133 19.11 -4.25 -5.36
N HIS A 134 18.80 -5.21 -4.50
CA HIS A 134 19.03 -6.63 -4.79
C HIS A 134 18.17 -7.12 -5.97
N LEU A 135 16.91 -6.70 -6.02
CA LEU A 135 15.92 -7.11 -7.02
C LEU A 135 15.79 -6.16 -8.20
N LYS A 136 16.74 -5.25 -8.40
CA LYS A 136 16.69 -4.19 -9.44
C LYS A 136 16.55 -4.73 -10.86
N ASP A 137 17.13 -5.89 -11.14
CA ASP A 137 17.15 -6.53 -12.45
C ASP A 137 15.99 -7.53 -12.64
N GLU A 138 15.14 -7.70 -11.61
CA GLU A 138 13.99 -8.60 -11.68
C GLU A 138 12.90 -8.02 -12.57
N PRO A 139 12.51 -8.72 -13.66
CA PRO A 139 11.50 -8.23 -14.57
C PRO A 139 10.13 -8.09 -13.89
N GLY A 140 9.55 -6.89 -13.95
CA GLY A 140 8.23 -6.64 -13.35
C GLY A 140 8.24 -6.72 -11.83
N CYS A 141 9.34 -6.26 -11.19
CA CYS A 141 9.50 -6.32 -9.74
C CYS A 141 8.30 -5.68 -9.01
N ASP A 142 7.68 -6.48 -8.15
CA ASP A 142 6.46 -6.19 -7.42
C ASP A 142 6.62 -6.47 -5.92
N PHE A 143 5.88 -5.75 -5.08
CA PHE A 143 5.99 -5.91 -3.63
C PHE A 143 5.57 -7.31 -3.18
N GLY A 144 4.38 -7.78 -3.61
CA GLY A 144 3.85 -9.07 -3.18
C GLY A 144 4.64 -10.26 -3.72
N LYS A 145 5.06 -10.21 -4.98
CA LYS A 145 5.74 -11.33 -5.64
C LYS A 145 7.23 -11.41 -5.33
N HIS A 146 7.88 -10.30 -5.05
CA HIS A 146 9.35 -10.25 -5.01
C HIS A 146 9.88 -9.66 -3.72
N ILE A 147 9.46 -8.44 -3.32
CA ILE A 147 10.03 -7.74 -2.16
C ILE A 147 9.71 -8.47 -0.85
N ILE A 148 8.42 -8.77 -0.59
CA ILE A 148 8.00 -9.42 0.66
C ILE A 148 8.60 -10.84 0.78
N PRO A 149 8.54 -11.71 -0.25
CA PRO A 149 9.21 -13.01 -0.21
C PRO A 149 10.73 -12.91 0.00
N TYR A 150 11.41 -11.93 -0.60
CA TYR A 150 12.82 -11.70 -0.38
C TYR A 150 13.12 -11.34 1.09
N CYS A 151 12.40 -10.38 1.65
CA CYS A 151 12.55 -9.99 3.05
C CYS A 151 12.27 -11.18 4.00
N HIS A 152 11.22 -11.96 3.70
CA HIS A 152 10.89 -13.16 4.47
C HIS A 152 12.00 -14.20 4.40
N GLY A 153 12.50 -14.49 3.20
CA GLY A 153 13.61 -15.45 2.99
C GLY A 153 14.93 -15.02 3.64
N LYS A 154 15.15 -13.72 3.81
CA LYS A 154 16.29 -13.16 4.53
C LYS A 154 16.16 -13.27 6.06
N GLY A 155 14.95 -13.52 6.55
CA GLY A 155 14.64 -13.63 7.98
C GLY A 155 14.30 -12.30 8.64
N ASP A 156 13.97 -11.27 7.85
CA ASP A 156 13.51 -9.98 8.35
C ASP A 156 12.22 -10.16 9.18
N ARG A 157 12.01 -9.25 10.14
CA ARG A 157 10.86 -9.29 11.05
C ARG A 157 9.67 -8.64 10.39
N ILE A 158 8.78 -9.48 9.86
CA ILE A 158 7.57 -9.03 9.16
C ILE A 158 6.35 -9.26 10.04
N PHE A 159 5.55 -8.24 10.26
CA PHE A 159 4.35 -8.28 11.10
C PHE A 159 3.10 -7.86 10.35
N ALA A 160 1.98 -8.49 10.68
CA ALA A 160 0.67 -8.07 10.23
C ALA A 160 0.08 -7.05 11.20
N TYR A 161 -0.36 -5.90 10.68
CA TYR A 161 -1.17 -4.92 11.41
C TYR A 161 -2.62 -5.11 11.01
N GLU A 162 -3.43 -5.65 11.90
CA GLU A 162 -4.85 -5.86 11.63
C GLU A 162 -5.60 -4.53 11.63
N TYR A 163 -6.17 -4.20 10.49
CA TYR A 163 -6.99 -3.03 10.31
C TYR A 163 -8.47 -3.37 10.51
N ASN A 164 -9.14 -2.59 11.36
CA ASN A 164 -10.55 -2.75 11.69
C ASN A 164 -11.33 -1.52 11.21
N GLY A 165 -11.62 -1.44 9.94
CA GLY A 165 -12.38 -0.36 9.33
C GLY A 165 -12.83 -0.71 7.93
N TYR A 166 -13.54 0.22 7.29
CA TYR A 166 -13.93 0.04 5.90
C TYR A 166 -12.70 0.04 4.98
N TRP A 167 -12.61 -0.95 4.12
CA TRP A 167 -11.62 -1.02 3.05
C TRP A 167 -12.21 -1.69 1.82
N LYS A 168 -11.98 -1.09 0.65
CA LYS A 168 -12.38 -1.64 -0.64
C LYS A 168 -11.32 -1.40 -1.69
N ASP A 169 -10.91 -2.47 -2.35
CA ASP A 169 -10.13 -2.43 -3.59
C ASP A 169 -11.10 -2.24 -4.76
N VAL A 170 -10.98 -1.11 -5.47
CA VAL A 170 -11.84 -0.76 -6.61
C VAL A 170 -11.20 -1.06 -7.96
N GLY A 171 -10.30 -2.02 -8.02
CA GLY A 171 -9.60 -2.46 -9.23
C GLY A 171 -10.48 -3.13 -10.30
N THR A 172 -11.78 -3.33 -10.06
CA THR A 172 -12.74 -3.84 -11.04
C THR A 172 -13.96 -2.93 -11.17
N LEU A 173 -14.63 -2.95 -12.33
CA LEU A 173 -15.88 -2.19 -12.53
C LEU A 173 -16.96 -2.57 -11.53
N GLY A 174 -17.04 -3.85 -11.14
CA GLY A 174 -17.98 -4.34 -10.14
C GLY A 174 -17.73 -3.74 -8.78
N SER A 175 -16.48 -3.86 -8.24
CA SER A 175 -16.12 -3.31 -6.94
C SER A 175 -16.18 -1.78 -6.91
N TYR A 176 -15.86 -1.11 -8.01
CA TYR A 176 -16.03 0.34 -8.15
C TYR A 176 -17.51 0.75 -8.05
N TRP A 177 -18.41 0.04 -8.77
CA TRP A 177 -19.84 0.29 -8.70
C TRP A 177 -20.41 0.02 -7.30
N GLU A 178 -20.06 -1.11 -6.70
CA GLU A 178 -20.47 -1.47 -5.33
C GLU A 178 -20.05 -0.42 -4.32
N ALA A 179 -18.78 0.04 -4.36
CA ALA A 179 -18.28 1.09 -3.48
C ALA A 179 -19.10 2.39 -3.61
N ASN A 180 -19.51 2.77 -4.83
CA ASN A 180 -20.37 3.93 -5.03
C ASN A 180 -21.78 3.71 -4.47
N MET A 181 -22.34 2.50 -4.61
CA MET A 181 -23.66 2.18 -4.05
C MET A 181 -23.65 2.16 -2.53
N GLU A 182 -22.61 1.66 -1.90
CA GLU A 182 -22.44 1.66 -0.44
C GLU A 182 -22.39 3.09 0.13
N LEU A 183 -21.86 4.07 -0.62
CA LEU A 183 -21.80 5.47 -0.18
C LEU A 183 -23.16 6.18 -0.13
N ILE A 184 -24.17 5.67 -0.84
CA ILE A 184 -25.53 6.26 -0.88
C ILE A 184 -26.51 5.60 0.09
N ASP A 185 -26.05 4.64 0.89
CA ASP A 185 -26.85 4.06 1.96
C ASP A 185 -27.25 5.12 2.99
N ILE A 186 -28.34 4.86 3.72
CA ILE A 186 -28.87 5.77 4.73
C ILE A 186 -27.84 6.04 5.84
N ILE A 187 -27.07 5.06 6.19
CA ILE A 187 -25.94 5.14 7.13
C ILE A 187 -24.77 4.42 6.47
N PRO A 188 -23.99 5.11 5.64
CA PRO A 188 -22.86 4.47 4.98
C PRO A 188 -21.78 4.12 5.99
N GLU A 189 -21.19 2.93 5.87
CA GLU A 189 -20.06 2.50 6.69
C GLU A 189 -18.85 3.43 6.49
N PHE A 190 -18.64 3.88 5.24
CA PHE A 190 -17.62 4.87 4.91
C PHE A 190 -18.25 6.26 4.75
N ASN A 191 -18.04 7.12 5.77
CA ASN A 191 -18.62 8.46 5.78
C ASN A 191 -17.68 9.49 5.14
N LEU A 192 -18.10 10.05 4.00
CA LEU A 192 -17.38 11.14 3.31
C LEU A 192 -17.53 12.50 4.00
N TYR A 193 -18.54 12.69 4.85
CA TYR A 193 -18.92 13.95 5.48
C TYR A 193 -18.47 14.06 6.94
N GLU A 194 -17.57 13.18 7.37
CA GLU A 194 -17.05 13.20 8.74
C GLU A 194 -16.25 14.49 9.00
N GLU A 195 -16.68 15.28 9.98
CA GLU A 195 -16.09 16.58 10.25
C GLU A 195 -14.67 16.49 10.83
N TYR A 196 -14.42 15.47 11.67
CA TYR A 196 -13.15 15.29 12.37
C TYR A 196 -12.06 14.65 11.51
N TRP A 197 -12.46 14.00 10.41
CA TRP A 197 -11.52 13.34 9.48
C TRP A 197 -11.96 13.58 8.04
N LYS A 198 -11.81 14.80 7.59
CA LYS A 198 -12.20 15.25 6.26
C LYS A 198 -11.35 14.61 5.17
N ILE A 199 -12.02 14.13 4.13
CA ILE A 199 -11.40 13.85 2.84
C ILE A 199 -11.44 15.13 2.01
N TYR A 200 -10.27 15.68 1.68
CA TYR A 200 -10.15 16.88 0.86
C TYR A 200 -10.16 16.49 -0.63
N THR A 201 -11.01 17.16 -1.39
CA THR A 201 -11.09 17.01 -2.84
C THR A 201 -11.35 18.36 -3.49
N LYS A 202 -11.09 18.45 -4.79
CA LYS A 202 -11.48 19.61 -5.58
C LYS A 202 -13.00 19.55 -5.79
N SER A 203 -13.73 20.58 -5.37
CA SER A 203 -15.14 20.75 -5.66
C SER A 203 -15.30 21.74 -6.81
N ASP A 204 -15.80 21.30 -7.95
CA ASP A 204 -16.19 22.18 -9.03
C ASP A 204 -17.59 22.73 -8.76
N VAL A 205 -17.76 24.05 -8.91
CA VAL A 205 -19.10 24.66 -8.87
C VAL A 205 -19.78 24.39 -10.20
N ILE A 206 -20.62 23.37 -10.22
CA ILE A 206 -21.44 23.02 -11.39
C ILE A 206 -22.90 23.39 -11.13
N PRO A 207 -23.68 23.75 -12.16
CA PRO A 207 -25.11 24.00 -12.00
C PRO A 207 -25.80 22.70 -11.52
N PRO A 208 -26.89 22.85 -10.75
CA PRO A 208 -27.67 21.68 -10.32
C PRO A 208 -28.14 20.87 -11.53
N GLN A 209 -28.11 19.57 -11.41
CA GLN A 209 -28.72 18.68 -12.39
C GLN A 209 -30.24 18.66 -12.16
N TYR A 210 -31.00 18.80 -13.24
CA TYR A 210 -32.47 18.71 -13.25
C TYR A 210 -32.90 17.33 -13.69
#